data_f99470ed6ef22212c2726d03069374ec
#
_entry.id   f99470ed6ef22212c2726d03069374ec
#
_cell.length_a   1.000
_cell.length_b   1.000
_cell.length_c   1.000
_cell.angle_alpha   90.00
_cell.angle_beta   90.00
_cell.angle_gamma   90.00
#
_symmetry.space_group_name_H-M   'P 1'
#
loop_
_entity.id
_entity.type
_entity.pdbx_description
1 polymer ?
#
loop_
_entity_poly.entity_id
_entity_poly.type
_entity_poly.pdbx_seq_one_letter_code
_entity_poly.pdbx_strand_id
1 'polypeptide(L)'
;AIMTHAVVRKQETRKLREIVEIINVDPKGIATTNKLFLWNPSNDRFYFKRNSKIFEKISARYGISMLELQEEFRKRSMLLNSLFRKKINGFNEVQKIINEYYKNPQDILNKFGII
;
A
#
# COMPACT_ATOMS: atom_id res chain seq x y z
N ALA A 1 -4.91 -5.10 8.03
CA ALA A 1 -3.51 -5.41 7.65
C ALA A 1 -2.57 -5.11 8.80
N ILE A 2 -1.50 -5.88 8.89
CA ILE A 2 -0.43 -5.69 9.88
C ILE A 2 0.85 -5.33 9.13
N MET A 3 1.48 -4.24 9.56
CA MET A 3 2.79 -3.86 9.08
C MET A 3 3.82 -4.11 10.18
N THR A 4 4.88 -4.82 9.86
CA THR A 4 6.01 -5.01 10.77
C THR A 4 7.25 -4.35 10.20
N HIS A 5 8.17 -3.97 11.07
CA HIS A 5 9.43 -3.36 10.67
C HIS A 5 10.61 -4.03 11.38
N ALA A 6 11.78 -3.95 10.77
CA ALA A 6 13.03 -4.44 11.34
C ALA A 6 14.00 -3.29 11.53
N VAL A 7 14.84 -3.38 12.56
CA VAL A 7 15.97 -2.48 12.77
C VAL A 7 17.20 -3.06 12.10
N VAL A 8 17.82 -2.29 11.21
CA VAL A 8 19.06 -2.71 10.53
C VAL A 8 20.24 -2.25 11.38
N ARG A 9 20.91 -3.20 12.03
CA ARG A 9 21.95 -2.93 13.05
C ARG A 9 23.12 -2.06 12.57
N LYS A 10 23.58 -2.26 11.33
CA LYS A 10 24.74 -1.52 10.80
C LYS A 10 24.45 -0.06 10.50
N GLN A 11 23.20 0.31 10.29
CA GLN A 11 22.79 1.65 9.87
C GLN A 11 21.90 2.34 10.90
N GLU A 12 21.55 1.65 11.98
CA GLU A 12 20.57 2.10 12.99
C GLU A 12 19.27 2.61 12.38
N THR A 13 18.92 2.12 11.18
CA THR A 13 17.71 2.50 10.44
C THR A 13 16.62 1.47 10.62
N ARG A 14 15.39 1.94 10.56
CA ARG A 14 14.20 1.08 10.55
C ARG A 14 13.77 0.84 9.12
N LYS A 15 13.48 -0.41 8.81
CA LYS A 15 12.94 -0.82 7.52
C LYS A 15 11.60 -1.50 7.71
N LEU A 16 10.65 -1.21 6.82
CA LEU A 16 9.43 -1.99 6.74
C LEU A 16 9.79 -3.41 6.34
N ARG A 17 9.39 -4.39 7.13
CA ARG A 17 9.72 -5.79 6.92
C ARG A 17 8.69 -6.52 6.07
N GLU A 18 7.42 -6.38 6.45
CA GLU A 18 6.33 -7.05 5.75
C GLU A 18 5.02 -6.31 5.95
N ILE A 19 4.11 -6.51 4.99
CA ILE A 19 2.70 -6.15 5.11
C ILE A 19 1.90 -7.43 4.97
N VAL A 20 1.09 -7.73 5.98
CA VAL A 20 0.33 -8.96 6.08
C VAL A 20 -1.16 -8.66 6.11
N GLU A 21 -1.92 -9.32 5.26
CA GLU A 21 -3.39 -9.31 5.32
C GLU A 21 -3.88 -10.32 6.33
N ILE A 22 -4.85 -9.94 7.16
CA ILE A 22 -5.58 -10.88 8.02
C ILE A 22 -6.82 -11.30 7.25
N ILE A 23 -6.89 -12.58 6.89
CA ILE A 23 -8.01 -13.13 6.11
C ILE A 23 -9.16 -13.52 7.04
N ASN A 24 -8.84 -14.21 8.12
CA ASN A 24 -9.81 -14.79 9.04
C ASN A 24 -9.17 -15.00 10.41
N VAL A 25 -9.98 -14.93 11.45
CA VAL A 25 -9.60 -15.31 12.81
C VAL A 25 -10.59 -16.37 13.28
N ASP A 26 -10.08 -17.54 13.67
CA ASP A 26 -10.94 -18.63 14.13
C ASP A 26 -11.47 -18.40 15.59
N PRO A 27 -12.43 -19.23 16.07
CA PRO A 27 -12.94 -19.07 17.43
C PRO A 27 -11.89 -19.22 18.54
N LYS A 28 -10.74 -19.83 18.25
CA LYS A 28 -9.61 -19.97 19.18
C LYS A 28 -8.66 -18.78 19.14
N GLY A 29 -8.92 -17.78 18.29
CA GLY A 29 -8.10 -16.61 18.13
C GLY A 29 -6.90 -16.79 17.18
N ILE A 30 -6.85 -17.89 16.42
CA ILE A 30 -5.79 -18.13 15.44
C ILE A 30 -6.13 -17.44 14.13
N ALA A 31 -5.23 -16.57 13.65
CA ALA A 31 -5.40 -15.83 12.41
C ALA A 31 -4.86 -16.60 11.21
N THR A 32 -5.63 -16.62 10.13
CA THR A 32 -5.16 -16.99 8.79
C THR A 32 -4.71 -15.73 8.09
N THR A 33 -3.47 -15.72 7.62
CA THR A 33 -2.84 -14.52 7.07
C THR A 33 -2.29 -14.75 5.67
N ASN A 34 -2.14 -13.66 4.92
CA ASN A 34 -1.47 -13.65 3.63
C ASN A 34 -0.37 -12.57 3.68
N LYS A 35 0.87 -12.99 3.55
CA LYS A 35 2.01 -12.07 3.49
C LYS A 35 2.10 -11.47 2.10
N LEU A 36 1.60 -10.25 1.94
CA LEU A 36 1.45 -9.61 0.63
C LEU A 36 2.75 -8.95 0.16
N PHE A 37 3.45 -8.25 1.06
CA PHE A 37 4.72 -7.58 0.79
C PHE A 37 5.79 -8.09 1.75
N LEU A 38 6.94 -8.45 1.22
CA LEU A 38 8.08 -8.95 1.98
C LEU A 38 9.34 -8.19 1.57
N TRP A 39 10.07 -7.69 2.56
CA TRP A 39 11.37 -7.09 2.34
C TRP A 39 12.46 -8.16 2.32
N ASN A 40 13.33 -8.09 1.32
CA ASN A 40 14.51 -8.95 1.24
C ASN A 40 15.75 -8.15 1.68
N PRO A 41 16.34 -8.47 2.86
CA PRO A 41 17.51 -7.74 3.35
C PRO A 41 18.76 -7.92 2.50
N SER A 42 18.85 -8.99 1.70
CA SER A 42 20.02 -9.26 0.85
C SER A 42 20.19 -8.24 -0.28
N ASN A 43 19.10 -7.71 -0.80
CA ASN A 43 19.12 -6.76 -1.94
C ASN A 43 18.36 -5.46 -1.67
N ASP A 44 17.84 -5.28 -0.46
CA ASP A 44 17.04 -4.11 -0.06
C ASP A 44 15.83 -3.86 -0.98
N ARG A 45 15.19 -4.92 -1.43
CA ARG A 45 14.01 -4.85 -2.31
C ARG A 45 12.79 -5.48 -1.66
N PHE A 46 11.62 -4.99 -2.05
CA PHE A 46 10.33 -5.57 -1.67
C PHE A 46 9.84 -6.53 -2.75
N TYR A 47 9.32 -7.65 -2.27
CA TYR A 47 8.60 -8.60 -3.10
C TYR A 47 7.11 -8.45 -2.88
N PHE A 48 6.37 -8.22 -3.97
CA PHE A 48 4.90 -8.10 -3.96
C PHE A 48 4.28 -9.35 -4.59
N LYS A 49 3.54 -10.13 -3.80
CA LYS A 49 2.94 -11.39 -4.26
C LYS A 49 1.78 -11.23 -5.25
N ARG A 50 1.12 -10.07 -5.27
CA ARG A 50 0.00 -9.76 -6.18
C ARG A 50 -1.25 -10.61 -6.00
N ASN A 51 -1.37 -11.34 -4.92
CA ASN A 51 -2.51 -12.21 -4.61
C ASN A 51 -3.33 -11.70 -3.44
N SER A 52 -3.67 -10.42 -3.41
CA SER A 52 -4.43 -9.81 -2.33
C SER A 52 -5.79 -10.49 -2.15
N LYS A 53 -6.02 -11.07 -0.97
CA LYS A 53 -7.31 -11.64 -0.57
C LYS A 53 -8.29 -10.55 -0.16
N ILE A 54 -7.78 -9.42 0.32
CA ILE A 54 -8.61 -8.25 0.63
C ILE A 54 -9.22 -7.67 -0.65
N PHE A 55 -8.47 -7.60 -1.74
CA PHE A 55 -8.99 -7.16 -3.03
C PHE A 55 -10.11 -8.08 -3.54
N GLU A 56 -9.94 -9.39 -3.40
CA GLU A 56 -10.99 -10.35 -3.76
C GLU A 56 -12.28 -10.10 -2.95
N LYS A 57 -12.17 -9.83 -1.65
CA LYS A 57 -13.32 -9.51 -0.79
C LYS A 57 -13.99 -8.19 -1.18
N ILE A 58 -13.21 -7.16 -1.47
CA ILE A 58 -13.73 -5.86 -1.93
C ILE A 58 -14.47 -6.03 -3.25
N SER A 59 -13.87 -6.74 -4.21
CA SER A 59 -14.48 -7.03 -5.50
C SER A 59 -15.84 -7.71 -5.34
N ALA A 60 -15.90 -8.76 -4.55
CA ALA A 60 -17.13 -9.51 -4.30
C ALA A 60 -18.20 -8.67 -3.58
N ARG A 61 -17.80 -7.88 -2.58
CA ARG A 61 -18.72 -7.12 -1.73
C ARG A 61 -19.34 -5.92 -2.45
N TYR A 62 -18.55 -5.21 -3.25
CA TYR A 62 -18.96 -3.94 -3.86
C TYR A 62 -19.18 -4.02 -5.37
N GLY A 63 -19.01 -5.19 -5.97
CA GLY A 63 -19.19 -5.36 -7.42
C GLY A 63 -18.15 -4.61 -8.26
N ILE A 64 -16.98 -4.36 -7.70
CA ILE A 64 -15.86 -3.72 -8.40
C ILE A 64 -14.97 -4.81 -8.99
N SER A 65 -14.61 -4.70 -10.28
CA SER A 65 -13.76 -5.71 -10.90
C SER A 65 -12.33 -5.70 -10.32
N MET A 66 -11.66 -6.84 -10.36
CA MET A 66 -10.26 -6.93 -9.94
C MET A 66 -9.37 -6.00 -10.76
N LEU A 67 -9.69 -5.81 -12.06
CA LEU A 67 -8.96 -4.90 -12.93
C LEU A 67 -9.08 -3.45 -12.47
N GLU A 68 -10.28 -3.01 -12.10
CA GLU A 68 -10.50 -1.67 -11.54
C GLU A 68 -9.74 -1.45 -10.25
N LEU A 69 -9.73 -2.45 -9.35
CA LEU A 69 -8.98 -2.37 -8.10
C LEU A 69 -7.47 -2.29 -8.34
N GLN A 70 -6.95 -3.07 -9.27
CA GLN A 70 -5.54 -3.02 -9.63
C GLN A 70 -5.16 -1.68 -10.25
N GLU A 71 -6.02 -1.11 -11.08
CA GLU A 71 -5.79 0.20 -11.69
C GLU A 71 -5.82 1.31 -10.64
N GLU A 72 -6.75 1.27 -9.70
CA GLU A 72 -6.79 2.21 -8.58
C GLU A 72 -5.53 2.11 -7.71
N PHE A 73 -5.09 0.89 -7.42
CA PHE A 73 -3.85 0.65 -6.69
C PHE A 73 -2.64 1.24 -7.44
N ARG A 74 -2.59 1.05 -8.75
CA ARG A 74 -1.53 1.62 -9.60
C ARG A 74 -1.48 3.13 -9.51
N LYS A 75 -2.62 3.79 -9.66
CA LYS A 75 -2.74 5.26 -9.59
C LYS A 75 -2.27 5.80 -8.25
N ARG A 76 -2.69 5.19 -7.15
CA ARG A 76 -2.27 5.58 -5.80
C ARG A 76 -0.78 5.37 -5.59
N SER A 77 -0.23 4.28 -6.07
CA SER A 77 1.21 4.01 -6.00
C SER A 77 2.02 5.03 -6.79
N MET A 78 1.56 5.41 -7.98
CA MET A 78 2.20 6.45 -8.79
C MET A 78 2.14 7.82 -8.12
N LEU A 79 1.02 8.17 -7.48
CA LEU A 79 0.90 9.41 -6.74
C LEU A 79 1.90 9.46 -5.59
N LEU A 80 1.97 8.42 -4.76
CA LEU A 80 2.93 8.35 -3.65
C LEU A 80 4.38 8.43 -4.16
N ASN A 81 4.69 7.77 -5.25
CA ASN A 81 6.01 7.84 -5.86
C ASN A 81 6.34 9.26 -6.37
N SER A 82 5.36 9.96 -6.95
CA SER A 82 5.50 11.37 -7.33
C SER A 82 5.79 12.28 -6.13
N LEU A 83 5.07 12.08 -5.02
CA LEU A 83 5.31 12.82 -3.78
C LEU A 83 6.73 12.59 -3.28
N PHE A 84 7.17 11.34 -3.29
CA PHE A 84 8.52 10.97 -2.89
C PHE A 84 9.59 11.66 -3.75
N ARG A 85 9.45 11.61 -5.06
CA ARG A 85 10.39 12.23 -6.00
C ARG A 85 10.45 13.75 -5.87
N LYS A 86 9.32 14.38 -5.61
CA LYS A 86 9.22 15.83 -5.40
C LYS A 86 9.57 16.28 -4.00
N LYS A 87 9.95 15.35 -3.13
CA LYS A 87 10.28 15.59 -1.72
C LYS A 87 9.15 16.26 -0.94
N ILE A 88 7.91 15.95 -1.31
CA ILE A 88 6.72 16.35 -0.58
C ILE A 88 6.50 15.32 0.53
N ASN A 89 6.95 15.65 1.73
CA ASN A 89 6.97 14.72 2.87
C ASN A 89 6.45 15.32 4.18
N GLY A 90 6.01 16.58 4.16
CA GLY A 90 5.39 17.21 5.33
C GLY A 90 4.02 16.60 5.63
N PHE A 91 3.73 16.32 6.90
CA PHE A 91 2.48 15.69 7.31
C PHE A 91 1.24 16.43 6.77
N ASN A 92 1.16 17.75 6.99
CA ASN A 92 0.00 18.54 6.58
C ASN A 92 -0.15 18.61 5.05
N GLU A 93 0.96 18.72 4.34
CA GLU A 93 0.98 18.80 2.88
C GLU A 93 0.53 17.49 2.23
N VAL A 94 1.06 16.36 2.70
CA VAL A 94 0.65 15.03 2.24
C VAL A 94 -0.81 14.76 2.57
N GLN A 95 -1.25 15.10 3.78
CA GLN A 95 -2.64 14.91 4.20
C GLN A 95 -3.61 15.72 3.33
N LYS A 96 -3.25 16.94 2.98
CA LYS A 96 -4.05 17.78 2.09
C LYS A 96 -4.21 17.14 0.71
N ILE A 97 -3.12 16.64 0.14
CA ILE A 97 -3.15 15.98 -1.18
C ILE A 97 -4.00 14.71 -1.15
N ILE A 98 -3.88 13.90 -0.10
CA ILE A 98 -4.70 12.70 0.08
C ILE A 98 -6.19 13.08 0.18
N ASN A 99 -6.53 14.10 0.96
CA ASN A 99 -7.92 14.56 1.10
C ASN A 99 -8.48 15.07 -0.24
N GLU A 100 -7.70 15.83 -0.99
CA GLU A 100 -8.09 16.30 -2.33
C GLU A 100 -8.25 15.15 -3.31
N TYR A 101 -7.41 14.12 -3.22
CA TYR A 101 -7.56 12.90 -4.02
C TYR A 101 -8.91 12.22 -3.77
N TYR A 102 -9.34 12.10 -2.52
CA TYR A 102 -10.63 11.49 -2.21
C TYR A 102 -11.83 12.32 -2.70
N LYS A 103 -11.68 13.64 -2.78
CA LYS A 103 -12.74 14.52 -3.30
C LYS A 103 -12.82 14.49 -4.82
N ASN A 104 -11.70 14.60 -5.49
CA ASN A 104 -11.61 14.58 -6.94
C ASN A 104 -10.29 13.94 -7.39
N PRO A 105 -10.27 12.61 -7.54
CA PRO A 105 -9.05 11.89 -7.92
C PRO A 105 -8.44 12.38 -9.22
N GLN A 106 -9.28 12.69 -10.22
CA GLN A 106 -8.79 13.07 -11.55
C GLN A 106 -8.01 14.38 -11.52
N ASP A 107 -8.44 15.37 -10.74
CA ASP A 107 -7.72 16.63 -10.62
C ASP A 107 -6.32 16.44 -10.06
N ILE A 108 -6.19 15.63 -9.01
CA ILE A 108 -4.90 15.33 -8.41
C ILE A 108 -4.01 14.52 -9.36
N LEU A 109 -4.55 13.53 -10.03
CA LEU A 109 -3.81 12.74 -11.01
C LEU A 109 -3.29 13.63 -12.16
N ASN A 110 -4.12 14.51 -12.67
CA ASN A 110 -3.73 15.46 -13.71
C ASN A 110 -2.63 16.42 -13.23
N LYS A 111 -2.77 16.94 -12.01
CA LYS A 111 -1.78 17.84 -11.40
C LYS A 111 -0.39 17.20 -11.30
N PHE A 112 -0.34 15.90 -11.04
CA PHE A 112 0.92 15.16 -10.93
C PHE A 112 1.31 14.42 -12.22
N GLY A 113 0.58 14.64 -13.32
CA GLY A 113 0.91 14.04 -14.62
C GLY A 113 0.71 12.52 -14.66
N ILE A 114 -0.22 11.99 -13.88
CA ILE A 114 -0.54 10.56 -13.82
C ILE A 114 -1.76 10.28 -14.70
N ILE A 115 -1.61 9.32 -15.59
CA ILE A 115 -2.67 8.93 -16.54
C ILE A 115 -3.30 7.61 -16.10
#